data_f1da0242b8d4382e25aad16880f77ace
#
_entry.id   f1da0242b8d4382e25aad16880f77ace
#
_cell.length_a   1.000
_cell.length_b   1.000
_cell.length_c   1.000
_cell.angle_alpha   90.00
_cell.angle_beta   90.00
_cell.angle_gamma   90.00
#
_symmetry.space_group_name_H-M   'P 1'
#
loop_
_entity.id
_entity.type
_entity.pdbx_description
1 polymer ?
#
loop_
_entity_poly.entity_id
_entity_poly.type
_entity_poly.pdbx_seq_one_letter_code
_entity_poly.pdbx_strand_id
1 'polypeptide(L)'
;MKKLILFLFISNFVFAQTAVLDTNSILIGEQINFSISNTIGKTEVWPTYEEFLVEGVEIIQEGKLDTTENLISQNFIITAWDSGSYYVPPISFSANSKTEGLLLTVQTIILEEGAELKDIKQPMEAPIGWSDIWPWLVGIIV
;
A
#
# COMPACT_ATOMS: atom_id res chain seq x y z
N MET A 1 -9.83 15.91 -60.06
CA MET A 1 -8.91 16.45 -59.03
C MET A 1 -9.33 15.97 -57.69
N LYS A 2 -8.70 14.91 -57.19
CA LYS A 2 -9.02 14.30 -55.88
C LYS A 2 -8.24 15.04 -54.82
N LYS A 3 -8.90 15.82 -53.98
CA LYS A 3 -8.31 16.45 -52.82
C LYS A 3 -8.13 15.36 -51.72
N LEU A 4 -6.89 14.91 -51.61
CA LEU A 4 -6.46 14.03 -50.54
C LEU A 4 -6.43 14.87 -49.23
N ILE A 5 -7.45 14.77 -48.40
CA ILE A 5 -7.45 15.34 -47.06
C ILE A 5 -6.61 14.40 -46.22
N LEU A 6 -5.33 14.71 -46.05
CA LEU A 6 -4.46 14.08 -45.08
C LEU A 6 -4.91 14.55 -43.71
N PHE A 7 -5.77 13.73 -43.06
CA PHE A 7 -6.16 13.92 -41.66
C PHE A 7 -4.93 13.57 -40.81
N LEU A 8 -4.15 14.59 -40.51
CA LEU A 8 -3.00 14.46 -39.62
C LEU A 8 -3.57 14.20 -38.21
N PHE A 9 -3.64 12.94 -37.84
CA PHE A 9 -3.92 12.51 -36.47
C PHE A 9 -2.73 12.94 -35.63
N ILE A 10 -2.77 14.18 -35.12
CA ILE A 10 -1.84 14.63 -34.09
C ILE A 10 -2.26 13.88 -32.83
N SER A 11 -1.62 12.74 -32.61
CA SER A 11 -1.66 12.04 -31.34
C SER A 11 -1.04 12.97 -30.30
N ASN A 12 -1.89 13.73 -29.60
CA ASN A 12 -1.48 14.42 -28.40
C ASN A 12 -1.16 13.33 -27.38
N PHE A 13 0.13 13.04 -27.21
CA PHE A 13 0.61 12.36 -26.02
C PHE A 13 0.37 13.32 -24.85
N VAL A 14 -0.79 13.23 -24.25
CA VAL A 14 -1.07 13.85 -22.97
C VAL A 14 -0.26 13.03 -21.96
N PHE A 15 0.90 13.54 -21.57
CA PHE A 15 1.62 13.05 -20.41
C PHE A 15 0.76 13.41 -19.19
N ALA A 16 -0.01 12.48 -18.74
CA ALA A 16 -0.91 12.67 -17.61
C ALA A 16 -0.13 12.43 -16.32
N GLN A 17 -0.26 13.38 -15.39
CA GLN A 17 0.10 13.17 -14.01
C GLN A 17 -0.79 12.06 -13.47
N THR A 18 -0.20 11.07 -12.82
CA THR A 18 -0.95 9.92 -12.31
C THR A 18 -0.71 9.71 -10.83
N ALA A 19 -1.79 9.40 -10.15
CA ALA A 19 -1.77 8.81 -8.81
C ALA A 19 -2.52 7.49 -8.91
N VAL A 20 -1.94 6.43 -8.39
CA VAL A 20 -2.47 5.06 -8.52
C VAL A 20 -2.37 4.33 -7.18
N LEU A 21 -3.42 3.61 -6.83
CA LEU A 21 -3.43 2.61 -5.77
C LEU A 21 -3.34 1.21 -6.40
N ASP A 22 -2.62 0.29 -5.79
CA ASP A 22 -2.60 -1.13 -6.22
C ASP A 22 -3.99 -1.73 -6.22
N THR A 23 -4.78 -1.36 -5.21
CA THR A 23 -6.18 -1.73 -5.08
C THR A 23 -6.96 -0.58 -4.45
N ASN A 24 -8.23 -0.50 -4.75
CA ASN A 24 -9.13 0.49 -4.15
C ASN A 24 -9.96 -0.08 -2.99
N SER A 25 -9.72 -1.33 -2.60
CA SER A 25 -10.40 -1.99 -1.48
C SER A 25 -9.42 -2.84 -0.70
N ILE A 26 -9.30 -2.59 0.61
CA ILE A 26 -8.39 -3.28 1.53
C ILE A 26 -9.12 -3.68 2.82
N LEU A 27 -8.51 -4.56 3.58
CA LEU A 27 -8.91 -4.85 4.96
C LEU A 27 -8.23 -3.88 5.93
N ILE A 28 -8.79 -3.73 7.13
CA ILE A 28 -8.17 -2.95 8.21
C ILE A 28 -6.76 -3.46 8.47
N GLY A 29 -5.76 -2.55 8.46
CA GLY A 29 -4.35 -2.84 8.69
C GLY A 29 -3.62 -3.48 7.50
N GLU A 30 -4.30 -3.71 6.38
CA GLU A 30 -3.65 -4.18 5.16
C GLU A 30 -2.81 -3.06 4.54
N GLN A 31 -1.63 -3.40 4.06
CA GLN A 31 -0.71 -2.46 3.44
C GLN A 31 -0.79 -2.55 1.93
N ILE A 32 -0.85 -1.40 1.28
CA ILE A 32 -0.87 -1.30 -0.18
C ILE A 32 0.11 -0.25 -0.67
N ASN A 33 0.49 -0.35 -1.95
CA ASN A 33 1.29 0.67 -2.59
C ASN A 33 0.40 1.79 -3.16
N PHE A 34 0.81 3.00 -2.87
CA PHE A 34 0.33 4.22 -3.48
C PHE A 34 1.47 4.84 -4.28
N SER A 35 1.27 5.04 -5.57
CA SER A 35 2.29 5.57 -6.48
C SER A 35 1.83 6.89 -7.05
N ILE A 36 2.72 7.87 -7.03
CA ILE A 36 2.53 9.14 -7.75
C ILE A 36 3.60 9.30 -8.80
N SER A 37 3.24 9.80 -9.95
CA SER A 37 4.17 10.11 -11.02
C SER A 37 3.78 11.36 -11.79
N ASN A 38 4.79 12.09 -12.23
CA ASN A 38 4.62 13.29 -13.02
C ASN A 38 5.77 13.47 -14.01
N THR A 39 5.48 14.08 -15.14
CA THR A 39 6.50 14.45 -16.12
C THR A 39 7.29 15.66 -15.62
N ILE A 40 8.60 15.64 -15.77
CA ILE A 40 9.49 16.70 -15.30
C ILE A 40 9.17 18.02 -16.02
N GLY A 41 8.64 18.98 -15.24
CA GLY A 41 8.40 20.37 -15.65
C GLY A 41 9.29 21.33 -14.88
N LYS A 42 9.55 22.51 -15.46
CA LYS A 42 10.50 23.49 -14.89
C LYS A 42 10.03 24.19 -13.60
N THR A 43 8.76 24.04 -13.22
CA THR A 43 8.17 24.85 -12.13
C THR A 43 7.25 23.96 -11.24
N GLU A 44 7.57 22.70 -11.10
CA GLU A 44 6.72 21.78 -10.36
C GLU A 44 7.24 21.59 -8.93
N VAL A 45 6.30 21.59 -7.99
CA VAL A 45 6.56 21.31 -6.58
C VAL A 45 6.13 19.87 -6.31
N TRP A 46 7.07 19.05 -5.84
CA TRP A 46 6.75 17.68 -5.45
C TRP A 46 5.99 17.69 -4.13
N PRO A 47 4.88 16.95 -4.02
CA PRO A 47 4.11 16.89 -2.79
C PRO A 47 4.94 16.21 -1.69
N THR A 48 4.87 16.74 -0.49
CA THR A 48 5.51 16.18 0.70
C THR A 48 4.42 15.81 1.69
N TYR A 49 4.51 14.60 2.21
CA TYR A 49 3.63 14.09 3.24
C TYR A 49 4.44 13.87 4.52
N GLU A 50 3.81 14.04 5.67
CA GLU A 50 4.44 13.75 6.97
C GLU A 50 4.11 12.32 7.40
N GLU A 51 2.99 12.12 8.06
CA GLU A 51 2.58 10.84 8.62
C GLU A 51 1.35 10.27 7.90
N PHE A 52 0.49 11.14 7.39
CA PHE A 52 -0.78 10.78 6.77
C PHE A 52 -0.87 11.25 5.33
N LEU A 53 -1.37 10.37 4.46
CA LEU A 53 -1.74 10.75 3.09
C LEU A 53 -2.99 11.63 3.09
N VAL A 54 -4.00 11.18 3.84
CA VAL A 54 -5.23 11.89 4.21
C VAL A 54 -5.62 11.45 5.62
N GLU A 55 -6.53 12.17 6.25
CA GLU A 55 -7.03 11.78 7.58
C GLU A 55 -7.54 10.33 7.57
N GLY A 56 -6.95 9.48 8.41
CA GLY A 56 -7.27 8.06 8.55
C GLY A 56 -6.50 7.10 7.63
N VAL A 57 -5.65 7.61 6.72
CA VAL A 57 -4.76 6.81 5.89
C VAL A 57 -3.31 7.16 6.20
N GLU A 58 -2.63 6.26 6.92
CA GLU A 58 -1.26 6.42 7.40
C GLU A 58 -0.23 5.98 6.35
N ILE A 59 0.88 6.70 6.29
CA ILE A 59 2.04 6.34 5.47
C ILE A 59 3.01 5.55 6.33
N ILE A 60 3.12 4.26 6.07
CA ILE A 60 4.04 3.35 6.78
C ILE A 60 5.47 3.51 6.29
N GLN A 61 5.62 3.72 4.99
CA GLN A 61 6.93 3.88 4.38
C GLN A 61 6.85 4.81 3.18
N GLU A 62 7.78 5.74 3.15
CA GLU A 62 8.01 6.62 1.99
C GLU A 62 9.17 6.06 1.17
N GLY A 63 8.90 5.78 -0.11
CA GLY A 63 9.91 5.36 -1.07
C GLY A 63 10.77 6.54 -1.53
N LYS A 64 11.93 6.23 -2.06
CA LYS A 64 12.81 7.25 -2.66
C LYS A 64 12.17 7.80 -3.92
N LEU A 65 12.46 9.07 -4.17
CA LEU A 65 12.12 9.71 -5.43
C LEU A 65 12.96 9.08 -6.54
N ASP A 66 12.30 8.50 -7.52
CA ASP A 66 12.93 7.93 -8.71
C ASP A 66 12.74 8.90 -9.87
N THR A 67 13.84 9.25 -10.53
CA THR A 67 13.85 10.19 -11.63
C THR A 67 14.43 9.51 -12.85
N THR A 68 13.60 9.28 -13.84
CA THR A 68 13.98 8.85 -15.18
C THR A 68 14.00 10.08 -16.10
N GLU A 69 14.52 9.98 -17.31
CA GLU A 69 14.78 11.11 -18.21
C GLU A 69 13.68 12.19 -18.28
N ASN A 70 12.40 11.78 -18.23
CA ASN A 70 11.27 12.72 -18.32
C ASN A 70 10.18 12.45 -17.25
N LEU A 71 10.39 11.52 -16.33
CA LEU A 71 9.38 11.11 -15.35
C LEU A 71 9.98 11.13 -13.96
N ILE A 72 9.27 11.73 -13.03
CA ILE A 72 9.53 11.61 -11.60
C ILE A 72 8.43 10.74 -11.02
N SER A 73 8.80 9.76 -10.22
CA SER A 73 7.86 8.89 -9.51
C SER A 73 8.29 8.64 -8.08
N GLN A 74 7.32 8.39 -7.23
CA GLN A 74 7.53 8.04 -5.84
C GLN A 74 6.46 7.06 -5.39
N ASN A 75 6.88 6.04 -4.64
CA ASN A 75 5.99 5.02 -4.10
C ASN A 75 5.89 5.18 -2.59
N PHE A 76 4.71 4.96 -2.06
CA PHE A 76 4.42 4.97 -0.63
C PHE A 76 3.73 3.65 -0.26
N ILE A 77 4.04 3.13 0.91
CA ILE A 77 3.26 2.05 1.52
C ILE A 77 2.31 2.70 2.51
N ILE A 78 1.03 2.51 2.29
CA ILE A 78 -0.04 3.11 3.09
C ILE A 78 -0.92 2.04 3.71
N THR A 79 -1.56 2.37 4.83
CA THR A 79 -2.55 1.55 5.51
C THR A 79 -3.65 2.40 6.13
N ALA A 80 -4.75 1.76 6.55
CA ALA A 80 -5.77 2.42 7.35
C ALA A 80 -6.21 1.47 8.47
N TRP A 81 -6.44 2.04 9.66
CA TRP A 81 -6.76 1.28 10.88
C TRP A 81 -8.25 1.25 11.19
N ASP A 82 -9.04 2.06 10.52
CA ASP A 82 -10.48 2.10 10.68
C ASP A 82 -11.18 1.75 9.36
N SER A 83 -12.33 1.07 9.46
CA SER A 83 -13.16 0.79 8.29
C SER A 83 -13.85 2.07 7.81
N GLY A 84 -13.94 2.22 6.50
CA GLY A 84 -14.57 3.40 5.90
C GLY A 84 -14.18 3.59 4.45
N SER A 85 -14.61 4.72 3.90
CA SER A 85 -14.22 5.16 2.56
C SER A 85 -13.43 6.46 2.67
N TYR A 86 -12.20 6.42 2.20
CA TYR A 86 -11.25 7.52 2.26
C TYR A 86 -11.05 8.10 0.87
N TYR A 87 -11.28 9.39 0.74
CA TYR A 87 -11.06 10.09 -0.51
C TYR A 87 -9.72 10.79 -0.52
N VAL A 88 -8.83 10.37 -1.42
CA VAL A 88 -7.57 11.05 -1.68
C VAL A 88 -7.82 12.12 -2.73
N PRO A 89 -7.69 13.40 -2.37
CA PRO A 89 -7.97 14.49 -3.29
C PRO A 89 -6.93 14.54 -4.43
N PRO A 90 -7.25 15.21 -5.54
CA PRO A 90 -6.31 15.44 -6.61
C PRO A 90 -5.02 16.09 -6.11
N ILE A 91 -3.89 15.49 -6.41
CA ILE A 91 -2.57 15.99 -6.04
C ILE A 91 -2.14 17.03 -7.06
N SER A 92 -1.79 18.22 -6.61
CA SER A 92 -1.36 19.31 -7.46
C SER A 92 0.16 19.42 -7.48
N PHE A 93 0.75 19.32 -8.66
CA PHE A 93 2.18 19.58 -8.90
C PHE A 93 2.44 21.01 -9.35
N SER A 94 1.47 21.61 -10.01
CA SER A 94 1.47 23.01 -10.42
C SER A 94 0.03 23.51 -10.58
N ALA A 95 -0.15 24.77 -10.96
CA ALA A 95 -1.48 25.36 -11.16
C ALA A 95 -2.33 24.61 -12.20
N ASN A 96 -1.68 24.00 -13.21
CA ASN A 96 -2.35 23.30 -14.32
C ASN A 96 -2.07 21.78 -14.36
N SER A 97 -1.36 21.24 -13.35
CA SER A 97 -0.92 19.86 -13.29
C SER A 97 -1.45 19.21 -12.03
N LYS A 98 -2.50 18.39 -12.18
CA LYS A 98 -3.16 17.70 -11.07
C LYS A 98 -3.49 16.27 -11.47
N THR A 99 -3.38 15.35 -10.51
CA THR A 99 -3.88 13.98 -10.68
C THR A 99 -5.40 13.92 -10.59
N GLU A 100 -5.95 12.77 -10.88
CA GLU A 100 -7.32 12.45 -10.49
C GLU A 100 -7.40 12.15 -8.98
N GLY A 101 -8.59 12.34 -8.39
CA GLY A 101 -8.86 11.91 -7.04
C GLY A 101 -9.09 10.41 -6.97
N LEU A 102 -8.69 9.78 -5.87
CA LEU A 102 -8.80 8.34 -5.66
C LEU A 102 -9.72 8.04 -4.49
N LEU A 103 -10.39 6.90 -4.53
CA LEU A 103 -11.22 6.40 -3.43
C LEU A 103 -10.63 5.09 -2.93
N LEU A 104 -10.32 5.04 -1.63
CA LEU A 104 -9.89 3.84 -0.93
C LEU A 104 -11.01 3.39 0.00
N THR A 105 -11.47 2.15 -0.15
CA THR A 105 -12.46 1.53 0.72
C THR A 105 -11.78 0.53 1.65
N VAL A 106 -11.95 0.73 2.95
CA VAL A 106 -11.39 -0.13 3.99
C VAL A 106 -12.51 -0.96 4.62
N GLN A 107 -12.39 -2.26 4.52
CA GLN A 107 -13.39 -3.21 5.00
C GLN A 107 -12.90 -3.88 6.29
N THR A 108 -13.84 -4.16 7.18
CA THR A 108 -13.58 -5.05 8.32
C THR A 108 -13.92 -6.48 7.97
N ILE A 109 -13.21 -7.43 8.56
CA ILE A 109 -13.59 -8.85 8.48
C ILE A 109 -14.80 -9.04 9.37
N ILE A 110 -15.97 -9.26 8.78
CA ILE A 110 -17.15 -9.74 9.51
C ILE A 110 -16.93 -11.22 9.72
N LEU A 111 -16.57 -11.62 10.94
CA LEU A 111 -16.64 -13.01 11.34
C LEU A 111 -18.14 -13.35 11.39
N GLU A 112 -18.59 -14.26 10.53
CA GLU A 112 -19.96 -14.81 10.63
C GLU A 112 -20.14 -15.37 12.05
N GLU A 113 -21.22 -14.95 12.74
CA GLU A 113 -21.61 -15.53 14.01
C GLU A 113 -21.83 -17.03 13.81
N GLY A 114 -20.88 -17.85 14.26
CA GLY A 114 -20.89 -19.30 14.07
C GLY A 114 -19.60 -19.87 13.45
N ALA A 115 -18.66 -19.06 13.01
CA ALA A 115 -17.33 -19.55 12.75
C ALA A 115 -16.72 -20.03 14.08
N GLU A 116 -16.76 -21.34 14.30
CA GLU A 116 -16.05 -21.97 15.43
C GLU A 116 -14.61 -21.49 15.39
N LEU A 117 -14.23 -20.65 16.38
CA LEU A 117 -12.83 -20.31 16.62
C LEU A 117 -12.11 -21.63 16.77
N LYS A 118 -11.29 -21.97 15.78
CA LYS A 118 -10.50 -23.19 15.80
C LYS A 118 -9.67 -23.15 17.06
N ASP A 119 -10.00 -24.07 17.98
CA ASP A 119 -9.41 -24.12 19.31
C ASP A 119 -7.88 -24.10 19.18
N ILE A 120 -7.24 -23.26 19.97
CA ILE A 120 -5.79 -23.15 20.00
C ILE A 120 -5.28 -24.53 20.41
N LYS A 121 -4.46 -25.15 19.56
CA LYS A 121 -3.79 -26.41 19.89
C LYS A 121 -3.22 -26.28 21.29
N GLN A 122 -3.66 -27.16 22.18
CA GLN A 122 -3.11 -27.23 23.53
C GLN A 122 -1.58 -27.35 23.44
N PRO A 123 -0.83 -26.72 24.36
CA PRO A 123 0.60 -26.90 24.44
C PRO A 123 0.92 -28.39 24.41
N MET A 124 1.81 -28.81 23.51
CA MET A 124 2.27 -30.21 23.51
C MET A 124 2.98 -30.46 24.84
N GLU A 125 2.35 -31.24 25.70
CA GLU A 125 3.03 -31.76 26.87
C GLU A 125 4.15 -32.69 26.37
N ALA A 126 5.39 -32.25 26.56
CA ALA A 126 6.54 -33.14 26.34
C ALA A 126 6.54 -34.20 27.45
N PRO A 127 6.32 -35.46 27.16
CA PRO A 127 6.38 -36.50 28.19
C PRO A 127 7.81 -36.53 28.74
N ILE A 128 7.98 -36.31 30.03
CA ILE A 128 9.25 -36.48 30.71
C ILE A 128 9.65 -37.96 30.61
N GLY A 129 10.67 -38.25 29.82
CA GLY A 129 11.18 -39.59 29.63
C GLY A 129 12.09 -40.04 30.80
N TRP A 130 12.22 -41.32 31.00
CA TRP A 130 13.17 -41.86 31.94
C TRP A 130 14.62 -41.45 31.68
N SER A 131 14.94 -41.14 30.44
CA SER A 131 16.25 -40.56 30.00
C SER A 131 16.55 -39.22 30.64
N ASP A 132 15.54 -38.46 31.00
CA ASP A 132 15.70 -37.11 31.56
C ASP A 132 15.93 -37.17 33.10
N ILE A 133 15.49 -38.23 33.72
CA ILE A 133 15.56 -38.41 35.17
C ILE A 133 16.82 -39.21 35.58
N TRP A 134 17.27 -40.14 34.75
CA TRP A 134 18.38 -41.04 35.05
C TRP A 134 19.72 -40.37 35.41
N PRO A 135 20.14 -39.29 34.74
CA PRO A 135 21.41 -38.61 35.08
C PRO A 135 21.40 -38.03 36.51
N TRP A 136 20.21 -37.56 36.94
CA TRP A 136 20.08 -36.99 38.28
C TRP A 136 20.12 -38.06 39.40
N LEU A 137 19.58 -39.23 39.11
CA LEU A 137 19.64 -40.35 40.07
C LEU A 137 21.07 -40.87 40.28
N VAL A 138 21.86 -40.89 39.18
CA VAL A 138 23.26 -41.30 39.28
C VAL A 138 24.08 -40.29 40.05
N GLY A 139 23.80 -38.99 39.91
CA GLY A 139 24.49 -37.93 40.65
C GLY A 139 24.22 -37.92 42.16
N ILE A 140 23.15 -38.53 42.64
CA ILE A 140 22.80 -38.62 44.07
C ILE A 140 23.48 -39.81 44.75
N ILE A 141 23.89 -40.84 43.98
CA ILE A 141 24.45 -42.08 44.48
C ILE A 141 25.99 -42.03 44.62
N VAL A 142 26.58 -41.05 43.92
CA VAL A 142 28.04 -40.78 43.96
C VAL A 142 28.36 -39.67 44.97
#